data_6ed862c21131180910458acb2795d3b4
#
_entry.id   6ed862c21131180910458acb2795d3b4
#
_cell.length_a   1.000
_cell.length_b   1.000
_cell.length_c   1.000
_cell.angle_alpha   90.00
_cell.angle_beta   90.00
_cell.angle_gamma   90.00
#
_symmetry.space_group_name_H-M   'P 1'
#
loop_
_entity.id
_entity.type
_entity.pdbx_description
1 polymer ?
#
loop_
_entity_poly.entity_id
_entity_poly.type
_entity_poly.pdbx_seq_one_letter_code
_entity_poly.pdbx_strand_id
1 'polypeptide(L)'
;MRVKEIDNSVRAHYVDALKVLDGKNLFGVFLQGSQNYNLDIYTDEYRSDVDTKCIVLPSFEDFCKGNSPISTTYERENKEHIDLKDIRVMFDVFKKQNVNFVEILFTDFLYCPYEWQAEVKYLRNLGEALTHAHPAQTCRTMAGMSMEKRKALCHPYPTILHKIEKYGYDGKQLHHIIRINDFIKRYVKGEPFKSCLTPSPKIRELLFEAKLNKFSLEKALELAEIYDKENNKIKEDFIARDGDRIDTRPYKELDELKVEILRKHFKKELNK
;
A
#
# COMPACT_ATOMS: atom_id res chain seq x y z
N MET A 1 9.55 21.51 6.72
CA MET A 1 9.79 20.83 8.02
C MET A 1 9.28 19.40 7.94
N ARG A 2 8.02 19.19 7.57
CA ARG A 2 7.36 17.87 7.48
C ARG A 2 8.03 16.85 6.51
N VAL A 3 8.42 17.24 5.30
CA VAL A 3 9.12 16.37 4.33
C VAL A 3 10.41 15.80 4.93
N LYS A 4 11.19 16.63 5.62
CA LYS A 4 12.44 16.20 6.28
C LYS A 4 12.19 15.26 7.46
N GLU A 5 11.10 15.44 8.18
CA GLU A 5 10.72 14.55 9.29
C GLU A 5 10.31 13.16 8.78
N ILE A 6 9.49 13.09 7.73
CA ILE A 6 9.13 11.83 7.08
C ILE A 6 10.37 11.12 6.54
N ASP A 7 11.23 11.84 5.84
CA ASP A 7 12.48 11.30 5.29
C ASP A 7 13.37 10.71 6.38
N ASN A 8 13.55 11.43 7.50
CA ASN A 8 14.30 10.95 8.66
C ASN A 8 13.67 9.68 9.27
N SER A 9 12.33 9.62 9.37
CA SER A 9 11.65 8.43 9.88
C SER A 9 11.86 7.23 8.96
N VAL A 10 11.69 7.39 7.65
CA VAL A 10 11.92 6.31 6.68
C VAL A 10 13.38 5.85 6.69
N ARG A 11 14.33 6.78 6.86
CA ARG A 11 15.75 6.46 7.05
C ARG A 11 15.99 5.65 8.32
N ALA A 12 15.31 5.99 9.42
CA ALA A 12 15.40 5.20 10.66
C ALA A 12 14.84 3.79 10.47
N HIS A 13 13.71 3.64 9.76
CA HIS A 13 13.16 2.33 9.39
C HIS A 13 14.13 1.51 8.53
N TYR A 14 14.83 2.15 7.60
CA TYR A 14 15.88 1.48 6.81
C TYR A 14 17.01 0.94 7.67
N VAL A 15 17.48 1.73 8.65
CA VAL A 15 18.53 1.30 9.58
C VAL A 15 18.06 0.14 10.45
N ASP A 16 16.80 0.19 10.93
CA ASP A 16 16.24 -0.88 11.76
C ASP A 16 15.97 -2.15 10.92
N ALA A 17 15.52 -2.03 9.67
CA ALA A 17 15.38 -3.16 8.76
C ALA A 17 16.74 -3.86 8.51
N LEU A 18 17.83 -3.10 8.35
CA LEU A 18 19.17 -3.67 8.23
C LEU A 18 19.58 -4.45 9.48
N LYS A 19 19.26 -3.97 10.68
CA LYS A 19 19.56 -4.69 11.93
C LYS A 19 18.75 -5.97 12.04
N VAL A 20 17.43 -5.91 11.79
CA VAL A 20 16.52 -7.08 11.84
C VAL A 20 16.94 -8.16 10.84
N LEU A 21 17.53 -7.77 9.72
CA LEU A 21 17.99 -8.67 8.65
C LEU A 21 19.50 -8.96 8.71
N ASP A 22 20.20 -8.65 9.84
CA ASP A 22 21.65 -8.77 9.96
C ASP A 22 22.45 -8.14 8.82
N GLY A 23 21.98 -7.00 8.30
CA GLY A 23 22.56 -6.28 7.17
C GLY A 23 22.51 -7.02 5.83
N LYS A 24 21.77 -8.12 5.77
CA LYS A 24 21.65 -8.96 4.57
C LYS A 24 20.27 -8.86 3.94
N ASN A 25 20.23 -9.23 2.67
CA ASN A 25 18.97 -9.55 1.97
C ASN A 25 17.95 -8.40 1.86
N LEU A 26 18.36 -7.16 2.06
CA LEU A 26 17.49 -6.00 1.90
C LEU A 26 17.53 -5.49 0.45
N PHE A 27 16.37 -5.44 -0.22
CA PHE A 27 16.23 -4.80 -1.53
C PHE A 27 15.89 -3.31 -1.40
N GLY A 28 14.92 -2.96 -0.52
CA GLY A 28 14.56 -1.57 -0.27
C GLY A 28 13.45 -1.41 0.75
N VAL A 29 13.38 -0.22 1.33
CA VAL A 29 12.36 0.22 2.28
C VAL A 29 11.62 1.40 1.67
N PHE A 30 10.29 1.36 1.67
CA PHE A 30 9.40 2.29 1.00
C PHE A 30 8.34 2.78 1.96
N LEU A 31 8.12 4.09 2.00
CA LEU A 31 7.01 4.66 2.76
C LEU A 31 5.67 4.15 2.23
N GLN A 32 4.77 3.79 3.14
CA GLN A 32 3.36 3.50 2.83
C GLN A 32 2.42 4.42 3.61
N GLY A 33 1.19 4.53 3.13
CA GLY A 33 0.12 5.14 3.91
C GLY A 33 -0.07 6.63 3.69
N SER A 34 -0.71 7.27 4.66
CA SER A 34 -1.33 8.61 4.53
C SER A 34 -0.36 9.74 4.20
N GLN A 35 0.91 9.61 4.58
CA GLN A 35 1.95 10.62 4.28
C GLN A 35 2.20 10.75 2.76
N ASN A 36 2.06 9.65 2.00
CA ASN A 36 2.21 9.66 0.53
C ASN A 36 1.12 10.46 -0.18
N TYR A 37 -0.01 10.73 0.49
CA TYR A 37 -1.20 11.33 -0.13
C TYR A 37 -1.60 12.67 0.48
N ASN A 38 -0.79 13.23 1.37
CA ASN A 38 -1.13 14.42 2.15
C ASN A 38 -2.40 14.26 3.00
N LEU A 39 -2.65 13.06 3.52
CA LEU A 39 -3.76 12.69 4.39
C LEU A 39 -3.33 12.37 5.82
N ASP A 40 -2.08 12.63 6.15
CA ASP A 40 -1.59 12.54 7.51
C ASP A 40 -2.14 13.69 8.36
N ILE A 41 -2.35 13.38 9.63
CA ILE A 41 -2.89 14.30 10.63
C ILE A 41 -1.89 14.38 11.78
N TYR A 42 -1.59 15.60 12.22
CA TYR A 42 -0.76 15.87 13.38
C TYR A 42 -1.49 16.93 14.23
N THR A 43 -2.22 16.46 15.21
CA THR A 43 -2.88 17.27 16.24
C THR A 43 -2.51 16.74 17.61
N ASP A 44 -2.88 17.43 18.66
CA ASP A 44 -2.67 16.96 20.05
C ASP A 44 -3.44 15.66 20.34
N GLU A 45 -4.58 15.46 19.66
CA GLU A 45 -5.45 14.29 19.85
C GLU A 45 -5.15 13.12 18.89
N TYR A 46 -4.49 13.39 17.76
CA TYR A 46 -4.26 12.37 16.73
C TYR A 46 -2.93 12.60 16.00
N ARG A 47 -2.10 11.57 15.93
CA ARG A 47 -0.88 11.57 15.15
C ARG A 47 -0.87 10.38 14.18
N SER A 48 -0.63 10.66 12.91
CA SER A 48 -0.44 9.63 11.89
C SER A 48 0.92 8.97 12.03
N ASP A 49 0.93 7.64 12.05
CA ASP A 49 2.13 6.82 12.11
C ASP A 49 2.89 6.86 10.78
N VAL A 50 4.20 6.63 10.84
CA VAL A 50 5.04 6.42 9.66
C VAL A 50 5.26 4.93 9.52
N ASP A 51 4.59 4.29 8.57
CA ASP A 51 4.75 2.88 8.28
C ASP A 51 5.53 2.67 6.97
N THR A 52 6.27 1.58 6.88
CA THR A 52 7.03 1.23 5.68
C THR A 52 6.81 -0.22 5.26
N LYS A 53 6.95 -0.46 3.95
CA LYS A 53 7.13 -1.80 3.38
C LYS A 53 8.58 -2.01 3.02
N CYS A 54 9.08 -3.14 3.44
CA CYS A 54 10.45 -3.58 3.17
C CYS A 54 10.41 -4.80 2.24
N ILE A 55 11.06 -4.70 1.10
CA ILE A 55 11.24 -5.84 0.19
C ILE A 55 12.53 -6.56 0.57
N VAL A 56 12.40 -7.85 0.87
CA VAL A 56 13.48 -8.73 1.33
C VAL A 56 13.82 -9.74 0.24
N LEU A 57 15.11 -10.05 0.10
CA LEU A 57 15.59 -11.08 -0.81
C LEU A 57 15.79 -12.40 -0.04
N PRO A 58 15.36 -13.55 -0.54
CA PRO A 58 15.62 -14.83 0.09
C PRO A 58 17.13 -15.17 0.02
N SER A 59 17.67 -15.93 0.97
CA SER A 59 18.97 -16.55 0.78
C SER A 59 18.91 -17.62 -0.33
N PHE A 60 20.05 -17.93 -0.94
CA PHE A 60 20.14 -19.01 -1.92
C PHE A 60 19.69 -20.36 -1.32
N GLU A 61 20.10 -20.62 -0.08
CA GLU A 61 19.73 -21.82 0.65
C GLU A 61 18.22 -21.93 0.89
N ASP A 62 17.57 -20.84 1.39
CA ASP A 62 16.12 -20.80 1.61
C ASP A 62 15.34 -20.98 0.32
N PHE A 63 15.86 -20.38 -0.77
CA PHE A 63 15.25 -20.52 -2.09
C PHE A 63 15.32 -21.95 -2.60
N CYS A 64 16.48 -22.61 -2.50
CA CYS A 64 16.69 -23.99 -2.95
C CYS A 64 15.94 -25.01 -2.08
N LYS A 65 15.82 -24.78 -0.79
CA LYS A 65 15.07 -25.66 0.14
C LYS A 65 13.55 -25.46 0.04
N GLY A 66 13.09 -24.45 -0.69
CA GLY A 66 11.66 -24.13 -0.76
C GLY A 66 11.08 -23.60 0.54
N ASN A 67 11.91 -22.98 1.38
CA ASN A 67 11.47 -22.39 2.65
C ASN A 67 10.42 -21.29 2.40
N SER A 68 9.47 -21.17 3.33
CA SER A 68 8.40 -20.19 3.23
C SER A 68 8.94 -18.78 3.10
N PRO A 69 8.39 -17.97 2.15
CA PRO A 69 8.79 -16.59 2.01
C PRO A 69 8.54 -15.76 3.27
N ILE A 70 9.44 -14.85 3.59
CA ILE A 70 9.25 -13.89 4.70
C ILE A 70 8.00 -13.04 4.43
N SER A 71 7.10 -13.01 5.40
CA SER A 71 5.90 -12.17 5.39
C SER A 71 5.51 -11.87 6.83
N THR A 72 6.19 -10.89 7.43
CA THR A 72 6.01 -10.51 8.83
C THR A 72 6.07 -9.01 9.01
N THR A 73 5.60 -8.52 10.14
CA THR A 73 5.65 -7.10 10.50
C THR A 73 6.50 -6.95 11.76
N TYR A 74 7.49 -6.07 11.69
CA TYR A 74 8.28 -5.64 12.82
C TYR A 74 7.68 -4.35 13.38
N GLU A 75 7.29 -4.37 14.65
CA GLU A 75 6.80 -3.21 15.40
C GLU A 75 7.97 -2.54 16.10
N ARG A 76 8.15 -1.24 15.85
CA ARG A 76 9.13 -0.40 16.51
C ARG A 76 8.64 0.05 17.89
N GLU A 77 9.54 0.51 18.75
CA GLU A 77 9.21 1.00 20.10
C GLU A 77 8.16 2.13 20.09
N ASN A 78 8.15 2.96 19.04
CA ASN A 78 7.20 4.06 18.86
C ASN A 78 5.88 3.63 18.19
N LYS A 79 5.61 2.32 18.07
CA LYS A 79 4.42 1.72 17.44
C LYS A 79 4.33 1.87 15.93
N GLU A 80 5.36 2.39 15.26
CA GLU A 80 5.46 2.36 13.81
C GLU A 80 5.81 0.95 13.31
N HIS A 81 5.43 0.62 12.07
CA HIS A 81 5.59 -0.72 11.53
C HIS A 81 6.53 -0.76 10.33
N ILE A 82 7.35 -1.82 10.28
CA ILE A 82 8.12 -2.21 9.11
C ILE A 82 7.55 -3.55 8.62
N ASP A 83 6.82 -3.54 7.52
CA ASP A 83 6.19 -4.72 6.93
C ASP A 83 7.19 -5.42 5.99
N LEU A 84 7.82 -6.50 6.47
CA LEU A 84 8.85 -7.26 5.76
C LEU A 84 8.20 -8.27 4.82
N LYS A 85 8.45 -8.16 3.51
CA LYS A 85 7.90 -9.05 2.48
C LYS A 85 8.99 -9.54 1.54
N ASP A 86 9.07 -10.85 1.39
CA ASP A 86 9.92 -11.47 0.38
C ASP A 86 9.57 -10.98 -1.02
N ILE A 87 10.56 -10.74 -1.86
CA ILE A 87 10.38 -10.27 -3.24
C ILE A 87 9.42 -11.17 -4.04
N ARG A 88 9.42 -12.49 -3.78
CA ARG A 88 8.51 -13.44 -4.44
C ARG A 88 7.06 -13.11 -4.14
N VAL A 89 6.74 -12.85 -2.86
CA VAL A 89 5.39 -12.45 -2.41
C VAL A 89 5.05 -11.07 -2.93
N MET A 90 5.97 -10.11 -2.82
CA MET A 90 5.72 -8.72 -3.17
C MET A 90 5.40 -8.53 -4.65
N PHE A 91 6.18 -9.18 -5.55
CA PHE A 91 5.96 -9.07 -6.99
C PHE A 91 4.65 -9.74 -7.43
N ASP A 92 4.28 -10.85 -6.78
CA ASP A 92 2.97 -11.49 -7.02
C ASP A 92 1.79 -10.63 -6.57
N VAL A 93 1.96 -9.89 -5.44
CA VAL A 93 0.93 -8.95 -4.96
C VAL A 93 0.81 -7.73 -5.87
N PHE A 94 1.90 -7.25 -6.49
CA PHE A 94 1.83 -6.20 -7.52
C PHE A 94 0.96 -6.64 -8.70
N LYS A 95 1.10 -7.87 -9.20
CA LYS A 95 0.25 -8.42 -10.27
C LYS A 95 -1.22 -8.53 -9.87
N LYS A 96 -1.51 -8.75 -8.57
CA LYS A 96 -2.89 -8.78 -8.04
C LYS A 96 -3.51 -7.39 -7.91
N GLN A 97 -2.78 -6.32 -8.25
CA GLN A 97 -3.27 -4.93 -8.20
C GLN A 97 -3.76 -4.48 -6.82
N ASN A 98 -3.14 -5.00 -5.75
CA ASN A 98 -3.49 -4.58 -4.40
C ASN A 98 -2.89 -3.20 -4.11
N VAL A 99 -3.76 -2.19 -4.05
CA VAL A 99 -3.38 -0.78 -3.92
C VAL A 99 -2.50 -0.52 -2.70
N ASN A 100 -2.77 -1.16 -1.56
CA ASN A 100 -1.94 -1.01 -0.34
C ASN A 100 -0.49 -1.49 -0.51
N PHE A 101 -0.21 -2.24 -1.58
CA PHE A 101 1.14 -2.69 -1.90
C PHE A 101 1.71 -1.95 -3.10
N VAL A 102 0.91 -1.78 -4.14
CA VAL A 102 1.34 -1.11 -5.37
C VAL A 102 1.70 0.36 -5.13
N GLU A 103 1.05 1.03 -4.17
CA GLU A 103 1.29 2.43 -3.81
C GLU A 103 2.76 2.75 -3.53
N ILE A 104 3.54 1.77 -3.01
CA ILE A 104 4.96 1.99 -2.70
C ILE A 104 5.83 2.27 -3.93
N LEU A 105 5.37 1.88 -5.12
CA LEU A 105 6.08 2.18 -6.37
C LEU A 105 6.06 3.68 -6.70
N PHE A 106 5.15 4.43 -6.09
CA PHE A 106 4.92 5.85 -6.34
C PHE A 106 5.39 6.77 -5.22
N THR A 107 5.90 6.22 -4.10
CA THR A 107 6.42 7.03 -3.01
C THR A 107 7.70 7.77 -3.39
N ASP A 108 7.86 8.99 -2.89
CA ASP A 108 9.10 9.75 -3.03
C ASP A 108 10.06 9.50 -1.85
N PHE A 109 9.61 8.77 -0.83
CA PHE A 109 10.39 8.44 0.37
C PHE A 109 10.76 6.96 0.38
N LEU A 110 12.00 6.68 0.02
CA LEU A 110 12.53 5.33 0.00
C LEU A 110 14.03 5.30 0.26
N TYR A 111 14.50 4.19 0.80
CA TYR A 111 15.92 3.88 0.94
C TYR A 111 16.21 2.47 0.43
N CYS A 112 17.29 2.31 -0.29
CA CYS A 112 17.76 1.01 -0.74
C CYS A 112 19.29 0.97 -0.70
N PRO A 113 19.92 -0.22 -0.60
CA PRO A 113 21.36 -0.39 -0.79
C PRO A 113 21.80 0.15 -2.16
N TYR A 114 22.99 0.73 -2.22
CA TYR A 114 23.54 1.32 -3.45
C TYR A 114 23.47 0.37 -4.65
N GLU A 115 23.77 -0.89 -4.43
CA GLU A 115 23.78 -1.94 -5.44
C GLU A 115 22.42 -2.23 -6.09
N TRP A 116 21.31 -1.81 -5.47
CA TRP A 116 19.93 -2.02 -5.96
C TRP A 116 19.27 -0.77 -6.53
N GLN A 117 19.96 0.35 -6.57
CA GLN A 117 19.38 1.62 -7.03
C GLN A 117 18.82 1.57 -8.45
N ALA A 118 19.53 0.88 -9.36
CA ALA A 118 19.11 0.74 -10.75
C ALA A 118 17.81 -0.09 -10.86
N GLU A 119 17.76 -1.24 -10.18
CA GLU A 119 16.63 -2.14 -10.21
C GLU A 119 15.40 -1.54 -9.49
N VAL A 120 15.62 -0.83 -8.39
CA VAL A 120 14.54 -0.07 -7.69
C VAL A 120 13.98 1.02 -8.61
N LYS A 121 14.84 1.78 -9.29
CA LYS A 121 14.42 2.79 -10.26
C LYS A 121 13.62 2.16 -11.41
N TYR A 122 14.09 1.04 -11.96
CA TYR A 122 13.40 0.32 -13.03
C TYR A 122 12.01 -0.17 -12.56
N LEU A 123 11.93 -0.81 -11.40
CA LEU A 123 10.68 -1.26 -10.79
C LEU A 123 9.66 -0.11 -10.64
N ARG A 124 10.10 1.04 -10.15
CA ARG A 124 9.25 2.23 -10.01
C ARG A 124 8.76 2.77 -11.36
N ASN A 125 9.61 2.73 -12.39
CA ASN A 125 9.22 3.17 -13.74
C ASN A 125 8.17 2.25 -14.36
N LEU A 126 8.10 0.97 -13.97
CA LEU A 126 7.05 0.05 -14.38
C LEU A 126 5.70 0.35 -13.68
N GLY A 127 5.68 1.14 -12.61
CA GLY A 127 4.51 1.30 -11.74
C GLY A 127 3.21 1.63 -12.48
N GLU A 128 3.20 2.65 -13.35
CA GLU A 128 1.99 3.02 -14.11
C GLU A 128 1.58 1.91 -15.09
N ALA A 129 2.53 1.30 -15.80
CA ALA A 129 2.23 0.20 -16.72
C ALA A 129 1.67 -1.02 -15.97
N LEU A 130 2.25 -1.36 -14.82
CA LEU A 130 1.76 -2.45 -13.96
C LEU A 130 0.33 -2.20 -13.48
N THR A 131 0.03 -0.99 -13.03
CA THR A 131 -1.28 -0.64 -12.46
C THR A 131 -2.38 -0.53 -13.52
N HIS A 132 -2.02 -0.36 -14.79
CA HIS A 132 -2.94 -0.36 -15.92
C HIS A 132 -2.89 -1.67 -16.73
N ALA A 133 -2.09 -2.66 -16.32
CA ALA A 133 -1.99 -3.95 -16.98
C ALA A 133 -3.32 -4.75 -16.92
N HIS A 134 -4.08 -4.60 -15.84
CA HIS A 134 -5.37 -5.26 -15.66
C HIS A 134 -6.36 -4.34 -14.93
N PRO A 135 -6.93 -3.34 -15.60
CA PRO A 135 -7.77 -2.32 -14.95
C PRO A 135 -9.01 -2.90 -14.27
N ALA A 136 -9.64 -3.92 -14.85
CA ALA A 136 -10.77 -4.61 -14.23
C ALA A 136 -10.39 -5.23 -12.88
N GLN A 137 -9.18 -5.80 -12.76
CA GLN A 137 -8.67 -6.34 -11.50
C GLN A 137 -8.42 -5.24 -10.48
N THR A 138 -7.88 -4.09 -10.88
CA THR A 138 -7.75 -2.92 -10.01
C THR A 138 -9.10 -2.50 -9.45
N CYS A 139 -10.13 -2.40 -10.30
CA CYS A 139 -11.49 -2.08 -9.86
C CYS A 139 -12.06 -3.14 -8.89
N ARG A 140 -11.84 -4.43 -9.15
CA ARG A 140 -12.26 -5.53 -8.24
C ARG A 140 -11.58 -5.41 -6.88
N THR A 141 -10.28 -5.17 -6.87
CA THR A 141 -9.49 -5.02 -5.65
C THR A 141 -9.98 -3.82 -4.84
N MET A 142 -10.22 -2.67 -5.48
CA MET A 142 -10.72 -1.46 -4.82
C MET A 142 -12.12 -1.69 -4.22
N ALA A 143 -13.05 -2.26 -4.97
CA ALA A 143 -14.40 -2.56 -4.49
C ALA A 143 -14.36 -3.60 -3.35
N GLY A 144 -13.52 -4.63 -3.46
CA GLY A 144 -13.31 -5.62 -2.40
C GLY A 144 -12.77 -5.01 -1.11
N MET A 145 -11.77 -4.12 -1.23
CA MET A 145 -11.24 -3.38 -0.08
C MET A 145 -12.32 -2.49 0.57
N SER A 146 -13.15 -1.80 -0.23
CA SER A 146 -14.27 -1.00 0.30
C SER A 146 -15.23 -1.84 1.13
N MET A 147 -15.64 -3.00 0.61
CA MET A 147 -16.50 -3.95 1.31
C MET A 147 -15.88 -4.45 2.63
N GLU A 148 -14.58 -4.78 2.64
CA GLU A 148 -13.88 -5.19 3.85
C GLU A 148 -13.84 -4.08 4.89
N LYS A 149 -13.58 -2.83 4.48
CA LYS A 149 -13.60 -1.66 5.36
C LYS A 149 -14.99 -1.39 5.92
N ARG A 150 -16.05 -1.61 5.13
CA ARG A 150 -17.43 -1.51 5.60
C ARG A 150 -17.75 -2.57 6.66
N LYS A 151 -17.32 -3.83 6.47
CA LYS A 151 -17.48 -4.88 7.49
C LYS A 151 -16.73 -4.56 8.78
N ALA A 152 -15.54 -3.97 8.67
CA ALA A 152 -14.70 -3.61 9.80
C ALA A 152 -15.13 -2.32 10.51
N LEU A 153 -16.06 -1.52 9.95
CA LEU A 153 -16.43 -0.17 10.43
C LEU A 153 -16.84 -0.15 11.90
N CYS A 154 -17.68 -1.10 12.32
CA CYS A 154 -18.18 -1.20 13.69
C CYS A 154 -17.67 -2.45 14.42
N HIS A 155 -16.67 -3.17 13.83
CA HIS A 155 -16.17 -4.39 14.43
C HIS A 155 -15.23 -4.07 15.62
N PRO A 156 -15.46 -4.64 16.83
CA PRO A 156 -14.70 -4.29 18.02
C PRO A 156 -13.36 -5.03 18.11
N TYR A 157 -12.44 -4.77 17.17
CA TYR A 157 -11.08 -5.27 17.27
C TYR A 157 -10.38 -4.73 18.52
N PRO A 158 -9.57 -5.52 19.24
CA PRO A 158 -8.92 -5.08 20.48
C PRO A 158 -8.16 -3.75 20.36
N THR A 159 -7.50 -3.52 19.23
CA THR A 159 -6.69 -2.31 18.97
C THR A 159 -7.52 -1.03 18.82
N ILE A 160 -8.81 -1.14 18.48
CA ILE A 160 -9.69 0.00 18.23
C ILE A 160 -10.94 0.00 19.13
N LEU A 161 -11.01 -0.91 20.13
CA LEU A 161 -12.18 -1.07 21.01
C LEU A 161 -12.58 0.28 21.63
N HIS A 162 -11.64 1.06 22.13
CA HIS A 162 -11.87 2.39 22.70
C HIS A 162 -12.59 3.36 21.75
N LYS A 163 -12.39 3.23 20.43
CA LYS A 163 -13.10 4.05 19.42
C LYS A 163 -14.53 3.56 19.22
N ILE A 164 -14.71 2.23 19.17
CA ILE A 164 -16.04 1.62 19.02
C ILE A 164 -16.91 1.95 20.24
N GLU A 165 -16.37 1.87 21.46
CA GLU A 165 -17.09 2.25 22.68
C GLU A 165 -17.46 3.73 22.71
N LYS A 166 -16.56 4.61 22.24
CA LYS A 166 -16.77 6.06 22.28
C LYS A 166 -17.67 6.59 21.16
N TYR A 167 -17.49 6.08 19.92
CA TYR A 167 -18.12 6.64 18.72
C TYR A 167 -19.07 5.67 18.01
N GLY A 168 -19.06 4.38 18.37
CA GLY A 168 -19.80 3.32 17.70
C GLY A 168 -19.14 2.80 16.41
N TYR A 169 -18.08 3.46 15.91
CA TYR A 169 -17.39 3.09 14.67
C TYR A 169 -15.93 3.55 14.67
N ASP A 170 -15.11 2.94 13.76
CA ASP A 170 -13.74 3.40 13.48
C ASP A 170 -13.74 4.32 12.24
N GLY A 171 -13.52 5.60 12.45
CA GLY A 171 -13.46 6.61 11.39
C GLY A 171 -12.36 6.36 10.35
N LYS A 172 -11.30 5.62 10.68
CA LYS A 172 -10.27 5.21 9.72
C LYS A 172 -10.86 4.30 8.64
N GLN A 173 -11.81 3.43 8.97
CA GLN A 173 -12.47 2.58 7.98
C GLN A 173 -13.37 3.39 7.04
N LEU A 174 -14.18 4.33 7.58
CA LEU A 174 -15.00 5.23 6.78
C LEU A 174 -14.14 6.08 5.83
N HIS A 175 -13.06 6.66 6.35
CA HIS A 175 -12.08 7.39 5.54
C HIS A 175 -11.57 6.57 4.35
N HIS A 176 -11.23 5.29 4.55
CA HIS A 176 -10.78 4.42 3.47
C HIS A 176 -11.86 4.17 2.42
N ILE A 177 -13.11 3.93 2.82
CA ILE A 177 -14.23 3.72 1.88
C ILE A 177 -14.42 4.94 0.98
N ILE A 178 -14.44 6.14 1.56
CA ILE A 178 -14.61 7.41 0.83
C ILE A 178 -13.40 7.66 -0.10
N ARG A 179 -12.17 7.42 0.38
CA ARG A 179 -10.94 7.57 -0.42
C ARG A 179 -10.93 6.64 -1.63
N ILE A 180 -11.37 5.39 -1.45
CA ILE A 180 -11.49 4.41 -2.53
C ILE A 180 -12.45 4.91 -3.60
N ASN A 181 -13.54 5.56 -3.22
CA ASN A 181 -14.52 6.09 -4.15
C ASN A 181 -13.93 7.20 -5.04
N ASP A 182 -13.21 8.16 -4.48
CA ASP A 182 -12.51 9.18 -5.28
C ASP A 182 -11.47 8.55 -6.21
N PHE A 183 -10.70 7.60 -5.69
CA PHE A 183 -9.69 6.90 -6.48
C PHE A 183 -10.32 6.18 -7.67
N ILE A 184 -11.30 5.28 -7.46
CA ILE A 184 -11.87 4.45 -8.52
C ILE A 184 -12.57 5.29 -9.58
N LYS A 185 -13.27 6.38 -9.19
CA LYS A 185 -13.91 7.33 -10.09
C LYS A 185 -12.94 7.99 -11.07
N ARG A 186 -11.76 8.31 -10.61
CA ARG A 186 -10.71 8.96 -11.40
C ARG A 186 -9.96 7.95 -12.24
N TYR A 187 -9.65 6.80 -11.65
CA TYR A 187 -8.94 5.71 -12.32
C TYR A 187 -9.70 5.19 -13.55
N VAL A 188 -11.00 4.94 -13.45
CA VAL A 188 -11.82 4.47 -14.59
C VAL A 188 -12.01 5.51 -15.70
N LYS A 189 -11.64 6.77 -15.45
CA LYS A 189 -11.58 7.85 -16.46
C LYS A 189 -10.22 7.93 -17.15
N GLY A 190 -9.27 7.09 -16.77
CA GLY A 190 -7.93 7.06 -17.34
C GLY A 190 -6.94 8.03 -16.70
N GLU A 191 -7.23 8.57 -15.50
CA GLU A 191 -6.22 9.35 -14.79
C GLU A 191 -5.05 8.43 -14.37
N PRO A 192 -3.79 8.94 -14.37
CA PRO A 192 -2.64 8.18 -13.89
C PRO A 192 -2.85 7.66 -12.47
N PHE A 193 -2.43 6.41 -12.21
CA PHE A 193 -2.58 5.78 -10.89
C PHE A 193 -1.95 6.63 -9.77
N LYS A 194 -0.73 7.14 -10.00
CA LYS A 194 -0.06 8.05 -9.06
C LYS A 194 -0.95 9.25 -8.69
N SER A 195 -1.63 9.84 -9.67
CA SER A 195 -2.53 10.97 -9.43
C SER A 195 -3.75 10.57 -8.59
N CYS A 196 -4.32 9.39 -8.86
CA CYS A 196 -5.47 8.87 -8.13
C CYS A 196 -5.16 8.57 -6.65
N LEU A 197 -3.90 8.28 -6.30
CA LEU A 197 -3.50 8.05 -4.90
C LEU A 197 -3.72 9.26 -4.01
N THR A 198 -3.50 10.48 -4.54
CA THR A 198 -3.79 11.72 -3.82
C THR A 198 -5.23 12.12 -4.06
N PRO A 199 -6.07 12.19 -3.02
CA PRO A 199 -7.48 12.53 -3.18
C PRO A 199 -7.69 13.91 -3.80
N SER A 200 -8.81 14.06 -4.50
CA SER A 200 -9.21 15.35 -5.03
C SER A 200 -9.43 16.37 -3.89
N PRO A 201 -9.10 17.66 -4.10
CA PRO A 201 -9.27 18.69 -3.07
C PRO A 201 -10.69 18.76 -2.50
N LYS A 202 -11.70 18.45 -3.33
CA LYS A 202 -13.13 18.53 -2.96
C LYS A 202 -13.53 17.59 -1.83
N ILE A 203 -12.88 16.43 -1.69
CA ILE A 203 -13.24 15.44 -0.66
C ILE A 203 -12.30 15.45 0.54
N ARG A 204 -11.25 16.28 0.51
CA ARG A 204 -10.20 16.25 1.54
C ARG A 204 -10.74 16.53 2.94
N GLU A 205 -11.60 17.53 3.07
CA GLU A 205 -12.23 17.87 4.34
C GLU A 205 -13.07 16.71 4.87
N LEU A 206 -13.94 16.15 4.02
CA LEU A 206 -14.75 14.98 4.34
C LEU A 206 -13.90 13.78 4.81
N LEU A 207 -12.74 13.57 4.18
CA LEU A 207 -11.81 12.51 4.59
C LEU A 207 -11.21 12.75 5.98
N PHE A 208 -10.88 13.99 6.32
CA PHE A 208 -10.41 14.33 7.66
C PHE A 208 -11.50 14.22 8.71
N GLU A 209 -12.71 14.70 8.42
CA GLU A 209 -13.85 14.53 9.31
C GLU A 209 -14.16 13.06 9.59
N ALA A 210 -14.16 12.22 8.54
CA ALA A 210 -14.32 10.77 8.67
C ALA A 210 -13.23 10.16 9.56
N LYS A 211 -11.95 10.44 9.29
CA LYS A 211 -10.80 9.89 10.02
C LYS A 211 -10.81 10.27 11.50
N LEU A 212 -11.31 11.46 11.82
CA LEU A 212 -11.40 12.01 13.18
C LEU A 212 -12.72 11.67 13.92
N ASN A 213 -13.54 10.78 13.37
CA ASN A 213 -14.83 10.39 13.95
C ASN A 213 -15.77 11.60 14.22
N LYS A 214 -15.84 12.58 13.30
CA LYS A 214 -16.69 13.78 13.44
C LYS A 214 -18.16 13.55 13.11
N PHE A 215 -18.52 12.42 12.53
CA PHE A 215 -19.91 12.06 12.20
C PHE A 215 -20.61 11.31 13.35
N SER A 216 -21.94 11.40 13.42
CA SER A 216 -22.74 10.47 14.22
C SER A 216 -22.60 9.05 13.64
N LEU A 217 -22.86 8.02 14.45
CA LEU A 217 -22.87 6.64 14.00
C LEU A 217 -23.83 6.44 12.81
N GLU A 218 -25.04 6.99 12.90
CA GLU A 218 -26.05 6.90 11.84
C GLU A 218 -25.50 7.47 10.51
N LYS A 219 -24.91 8.68 10.56
CA LYS A 219 -24.34 9.33 9.39
C LYS A 219 -23.12 8.57 8.84
N ALA A 220 -22.29 8.00 9.70
CA ALA A 220 -21.15 7.19 9.29
C ALA A 220 -21.58 5.91 8.55
N LEU A 221 -22.63 5.24 9.05
CA LEU A 221 -23.21 4.05 8.41
C LEU A 221 -23.84 4.39 7.05
N GLU A 222 -24.61 5.49 6.99
CA GLU A 222 -25.19 5.98 5.74
C GLU A 222 -24.13 6.25 4.68
N LEU A 223 -23.08 7.02 5.03
CA LEU A 223 -21.98 7.35 4.12
C LEU A 223 -21.24 6.09 3.68
N ALA A 224 -20.93 5.18 4.59
CA ALA A 224 -20.25 3.93 4.26
C ALA A 224 -21.06 3.08 3.26
N GLU A 225 -22.38 3.02 3.45
CA GLU A 225 -23.26 2.29 2.54
C GLU A 225 -23.34 2.93 1.15
N ILE A 226 -23.51 4.25 1.08
CA ILE A 226 -23.60 5.01 -0.17
C ILE A 226 -22.31 4.80 -0.98
N TYR A 227 -21.14 5.07 -0.38
CA TYR A 227 -19.87 4.98 -1.08
C TYR A 227 -19.48 3.54 -1.45
N ASP A 228 -19.77 2.55 -0.60
CA ASP A 228 -19.51 1.14 -0.91
C ASP A 228 -20.38 0.65 -2.07
N LYS A 229 -21.68 0.97 -2.09
CA LYS A 229 -22.57 0.67 -3.22
C LYS A 229 -22.09 1.32 -4.51
N GLU A 230 -21.66 2.59 -4.43
CA GLU A 230 -21.15 3.32 -5.58
C GLU A 230 -19.84 2.71 -6.10
N ASN A 231 -18.92 2.31 -5.22
CA ASN A 231 -17.67 1.62 -5.59
C ASN A 231 -17.95 0.32 -6.35
N ASN A 232 -18.92 -0.46 -5.88
CA ASN A 232 -19.33 -1.69 -6.56
C ASN A 232 -19.96 -1.40 -7.92
N LYS A 233 -20.83 -0.39 -8.01
CA LYS A 233 -21.45 0.00 -9.27
C LYS A 233 -20.40 0.46 -10.30
N ILE A 234 -19.46 1.31 -9.91
CA ILE A 234 -18.39 1.77 -10.82
C ILE A 234 -17.58 0.59 -11.35
N LYS A 235 -17.22 -0.37 -10.49
CA LYS A 235 -16.56 -1.62 -10.90
C LYS A 235 -17.38 -2.38 -11.95
N GLU A 236 -18.68 -2.57 -11.71
CA GLU A 236 -19.57 -3.31 -12.60
C GLU A 236 -19.75 -2.60 -13.95
N ASP A 237 -20.01 -1.29 -13.92
CA ASP A 237 -20.16 -0.46 -15.12
C ASP A 237 -18.86 -0.46 -15.96
N PHE A 238 -17.69 -0.37 -15.28
CA PHE A 238 -16.39 -0.41 -15.96
C PHE A 238 -16.17 -1.76 -16.65
N ILE A 239 -16.37 -2.88 -15.94
CA ILE A 239 -16.17 -4.22 -16.49
C ILE A 239 -17.16 -4.50 -17.64
N ALA A 240 -18.41 -4.05 -17.53
CA ALA A 240 -19.40 -4.19 -18.58
C ALA A 240 -19.03 -3.40 -19.86
N ARG A 241 -18.43 -2.22 -19.70
CA ARG A 241 -18.04 -1.36 -20.82
C ARG A 241 -16.72 -1.78 -21.46
N ASP A 242 -15.69 -2.01 -20.68
CA ASP A 242 -14.30 -2.19 -21.15
C ASP A 242 -13.84 -3.65 -21.17
N GLY A 243 -14.61 -4.54 -20.50
CA GLY A 243 -14.28 -5.95 -20.38
C GLY A 243 -13.15 -6.24 -19.39
N ASP A 244 -12.65 -7.49 -19.44
CA ASP A 244 -11.60 -7.99 -18.57
C ASP A 244 -10.28 -8.16 -19.34
N ARG A 245 -9.80 -7.07 -19.93
CA ARG A 245 -8.60 -7.06 -20.75
C ARG A 245 -7.34 -7.02 -19.89
N ILE A 246 -6.34 -7.82 -20.29
CA ILE A 246 -5.04 -7.89 -19.61
C ILE A 246 -3.94 -7.58 -20.61
N ASP A 247 -3.12 -6.59 -20.31
CA ASP A 247 -1.81 -6.42 -20.94
C ASP A 247 -0.76 -7.20 -20.15
N THR A 248 -0.29 -8.31 -20.69
CA THR A 248 0.67 -9.18 -20.00
C THR A 248 2.11 -8.68 -20.08
N ARG A 249 2.42 -7.66 -20.89
CA ARG A 249 3.79 -7.14 -21.07
C ARG A 249 4.39 -6.63 -19.76
N PRO A 250 3.75 -5.74 -18.99
CA PRO A 250 4.30 -5.28 -17.71
C PRO A 250 4.52 -6.40 -16.69
N TYR A 251 3.70 -7.45 -16.73
CA TYR A 251 3.89 -8.61 -15.85
C TYR A 251 5.09 -9.46 -16.25
N LYS A 252 5.37 -9.61 -17.54
CA LYS A 252 6.57 -10.27 -18.04
C LYS A 252 7.82 -9.49 -17.67
N GLU A 253 7.82 -8.18 -17.88
CA GLU A 253 8.94 -7.31 -17.48
C GLU A 253 9.19 -7.37 -15.97
N LEU A 254 8.14 -7.42 -15.15
CA LEU A 254 8.26 -7.60 -13.70
C LEU A 254 8.89 -8.96 -13.33
N ASP A 255 8.51 -10.05 -14.03
CA ASP A 255 9.09 -11.38 -13.80
C ASP A 255 10.55 -11.44 -14.24
N GLU A 256 10.90 -10.84 -15.37
CA GLU A 256 12.27 -10.73 -15.85
C GLU A 256 13.13 -9.95 -14.85
N LEU A 257 12.63 -8.81 -14.35
CA LEU A 257 13.31 -8.04 -13.31
C LEU A 257 13.51 -8.86 -12.04
N LYS A 258 12.50 -9.62 -11.58
CA LYS A 258 12.62 -10.51 -10.43
C LYS A 258 13.74 -11.53 -10.61
N VAL A 259 13.80 -12.16 -11.77
CA VAL A 259 14.84 -13.14 -12.11
C VAL A 259 16.23 -12.49 -12.12
N GLU A 260 16.35 -11.29 -12.69
CA GLU A 260 17.61 -10.55 -12.72
C GLU A 260 18.11 -10.20 -11.31
N ILE A 261 17.23 -9.66 -10.46
CA ILE A 261 17.53 -9.34 -9.07
C ILE A 261 18.01 -10.59 -8.31
N LEU A 262 17.25 -11.69 -8.39
CA LEU A 262 17.61 -12.93 -7.69
C LEU A 262 18.91 -13.52 -8.21
N ARG A 263 19.17 -13.51 -9.52
CA ARG A 263 20.43 -13.96 -10.12
C ARG A 263 21.62 -13.16 -9.61
N LYS A 264 21.51 -11.82 -9.59
CA LYS A 264 22.54 -10.93 -9.07
C LYS A 264 22.81 -11.17 -7.58
N HIS A 265 21.74 -11.32 -6.81
CA HIS A 265 21.79 -11.57 -5.37
C HIS A 265 22.47 -12.90 -5.04
N PHE A 266 22.04 -14.01 -5.64
CA PHE A 266 22.61 -15.34 -5.40
C PHE A 266 24.05 -15.46 -5.88
N LYS A 267 24.39 -14.83 -7.02
CA LYS A 267 25.79 -14.78 -7.48
C LYS A 267 26.71 -14.09 -6.46
N LYS A 268 26.23 -13.02 -5.83
CA LYS A 268 26.98 -12.31 -4.78
C LYS A 268 27.12 -13.15 -3.51
N GLU A 269 26.07 -13.88 -3.14
CA GLU A 269 26.06 -14.73 -1.95
C GLU A 269 27.02 -15.92 -2.10
N LEU A 270 27.01 -16.57 -3.25
CA LEU A 270 27.87 -17.73 -3.57
C LEU A 270 29.35 -17.38 -3.77
N ASN A 271 29.68 -16.12 -4.04
CA ASN A 271 31.06 -15.65 -4.22
C ASN A 271 31.67 -15.08 -2.92
N LYS A 272 30.98 -15.17 -1.78
CA LYS A 272 31.50 -14.85 -0.44
C LYS A 272 32.08 -16.08 0.22
#